data_021de0ff0d7db72836b29f5042ddfd75
#
_entry.id   021de0ff0d7db72836b29f5042ddfd75
#
_cell.length_a   1.000
_cell.length_b   1.000
_cell.length_c   1.000
_cell.angle_alpha   90.00
_cell.angle_beta   90.00
_cell.angle_gamma   90.00
#
_symmetry.space_group_name_H-M   'P 1'
#
loop_
_entity.id
_entity.type
_entity.pdbx_description
1 polymer ?
#
loop_
_entity_poly.entity_id
_entity_poly.type
_entity_poly.pdbx_seq_one_letter_code
_entity_poly.pdbx_strand_id
1 'polypeptide(L)'
;MNMPFPSREQVESIRKNYPPGTRVMLNNMDDPYSPVESGTRGTVRYVDDSGQLGVAWDNGRSLSLIPGEDSFHKLTQQEIIQEQRMKTEEMRL
;
A
#
# COMPACT_ATOMS: atom_id res chain seq x y z
N MET A 1 1.40 16.40 -23.63
CA MET A 1 0.25 16.93 -22.88
C MET A 1 0.12 16.17 -21.59
N ASN A 2 0.20 16.86 -20.46
CA ASN A 2 0.09 16.21 -19.15
C ASN A 2 -1.35 15.93 -18.83
N MET A 3 -1.69 14.66 -18.80
CA MET A 3 -3.00 14.23 -18.34
C MET A 3 -3.02 14.27 -16.81
N PRO A 4 -4.00 14.91 -16.18
CA PRO A 4 -4.07 14.95 -14.71
C PRO A 4 -4.35 13.59 -14.08
N PHE A 5 -4.74 12.60 -14.87
CA PHE A 5 -5.07 11.26 -14.42
C PHE A 5 -4.22 10.23 -15.18
N PRO A 6 -3.90 9.09 -14.56
CA PRO A 6 -3.23 8.03 -15.28
C PRO A 6 -4.12 7.50 -16.42
N SER A 7 -3.50 7.02 -17.48
CA SER A 7 -4.25 6.41 -18.57
C SER A 7 -4.86 5.09 -18.12
N ARG A 8 -5.84 4.59 -18.90
CA ARG A 8 -6.44 3.28 -18.65
C ARG A 8 -5.38 2.19 -18.56
N GLU A 9 -4.40 2.24 -19.45
CA GLU A 9 -3.31 1.26 -19.47
C GLU A 9 -2.47 1.32 -18.20
N GLN A 10 -2.20 2.52 -17.71
CA GLN A 10 -1.48 2.70 -16.46
C GLN A 10 -2.27 2.16 -15.27
N VAL A 11 -3.58 2.42 -15.22
CA VAL A 11 -4.44 1.89 -14.16
C VAL A 11 -4.45 0.37 -14.17
N GLU A 12 -4.57 -0.24 -15.36
CA GLU A 12 -4.54 -1.69 -15.49
C GLU A 12 -3.20 -2.28 -15.05
N SER A 13 -2.10 -1.59 -15.38
CA SER A 13 -0.77 -2.00 -14.92
C SER A 13 -0.67 -1.96 -13.41
N ILE A 14 -1.19 -0.91 -12.79
CA ILE A 14 -1.21 -0.79 -11.34
C ILE A 14 -2.04 -1.93 -10.72
N ARG A 15 -3.20 -2.24 -11.29
CA ARG A 15 -4.04 -3.34 -10.80
C ARG A 15 -3.32 -4.68 -10.86
N LYS A 16 -2.57 -4.92 -11.93
CA LYS A 16 -1.80 -6.17 -12.07
C LYS A 16 -0.67 -6.26 -11.05
N ASN A 17 -0.03 -5.14 -10.76
CA ASN A 17 1.09 -5.10 -9.83
C ASN A 17 0.65 -5.13 -8.38
N TYR A 18 -0.58 -4.68 -8.10
CA TYR A 18 -1.10 -4.57 -6.73
C TYR A 18 -2.46 -5.25 -6.63
N PRO A 19 -2.53 -6.58 -6.85
CA PRO A 19 -3.80 -7.28 -6.67
C PRO A 19 -4.25 -7.25 -5.21
N PRO A 20 -5.55 -7.43 -4.94
CA PRO A 20 -6.04 -7.48 -3.57
C PRO A 20 -5.26 -8.48 -2.73
N GLY A 21 -4.90 -8.08 -1.52
CA GLY A 21 -4.08 -8.90 -0.63
C GLY A 21 -2.60 -8.57 -0.67
N THR A 22 -2.16 -7.72 -1.60
CA THR A 22 -0.76 -7.31 -1.67
C THR A 22 -0.39 -6.52 -0.42
N ARG A 23 0.72 -6.90 0.23
CA ARG A 23 1.23 -6.16 1.38
C ARG A 23 2.14 -5.04 0.93
N VAL A 24 1.95 -3.87 1.52
CA VAL A 24 2.73 -2.67 1.20
C VAL A 24 3.21 -2.01 2.48
N MET A 25 4.24 -1.20 2.34
CA MET A 25 4.75 -0.37 3.43
C MET A 25 4.79 1.07 2.96
N LEU A 26 4.33 1.97 3.80
CA LEU A 26 4.41 3.41 3.53
C LEU A 26 5.81 3.90 3.85
N ASN A 27 6.47 4.51 2.85
CA ASN A 27 7.75 5.17 3.06
C ASN A 27 7.55 6.61 3.50
N ASN A 28 6.70 7.32 2.76
CA ASN A 28 6.37 8.71 3.06
C ASN A 28 5.08 9.09 2.34
N MET A 29 4.22 9.83 3.02
CA MET A 29 2.97 10.32 2.45
C MET A 29 3.03 11.83 2.34
N ASP A 30 2.68 12.36 1.17
CA ASP A 30 2.71 13.79 0.89
C ASP A 30 1.42 14.47 1.37
N ASP A 31 1.19 14.37 2.68
CA ASP A 31 0.01 14.95 3.32
C ASP A 31 0.41 15.34 4.74
N PRO A 32 0.41 16.66 5.07
CA PRO A 32 0.79 17.10 6.41
C PRO A 32 -0.19 16.65 7.50
N TYR A 33 -1.38 16.23 7.10
CA TYR A 33 -2.41 15.77 8.03
C TYR A 33 -2.59 14.26 7.98
N SER A 34 -1.62 13.56 7.37
CA SER A 34 -1.73 12.12 7.17
C SER A 34 -1.91 11.40 8.51
N PRO A 35 -2.93 10.51 8.59
CA PRO A 35 -3.10 9.68 9.77
C PRO A 35 -2.21 8.43 9.76
N VAL A 36 -1.41 8.24 8.71
CA VAL A 36 -0.56 7.05 8.56
C VAL A 36 0.89 7.46 8.62
N GLU A 37 1.61 6.90 9.57
CA GLU A 37 3.03 7.18 9.74
C GLU A 37 3.91 6.36 8.80
N SER A 38 5.09 6.91 8.49
CA SER A 38 6.09 6.18 7.70
C SER A 38 6.44 4.87 8.39
N GLY A 39 6.62 3.81 7.61
CA GLY A 39 6.90 2.49 8.14
C GLY A 39 5.64 1.67 8.46
N THR A 40 4.46 2.28 8.39
CA THR A 40 3.21 1.54 8.59
C THR A 40 2.98 0.59 7.42
N ARG A 41 2.57 -0.62 7.74
CA ARG A 41 2.24 -1.65 6.72
C ARG A 41 0.74 -1.74 6.55
N GLY A 42 0.33 -2.19 5.37
CA GLY A 42 -1.07 -2.34 5.06
C GLY A 42 -1.31 -3.36 3.96
N THR A 43 -2.58 -3.62 3.70
CA THR A 43 -3.01 -4.58 2.69
C THR A 43 -3.83 -3.87 1.63
N VAL A 44 -3.44 -4.03 0.37
CA VAL A 44 -4.22 -3.48 -0.75
C VAL A 44 -5.55 -4.22 -0.83
N ARG A 45 -6.62 -3.45 -0.89
CA ARG A 45 -7.99 -3.99 -1.01
C ARG A 45 -8.50 -3.88 -2.44
N TYR A 46 -8.17 -2.80 -3.10
CA TYR A 46 -8.59 -2.54 -4.48
C TYR A 46 -7.74 -1.43 -5.10
N VAL A 47 -7.83 -1.32 -6.42
CA VAL A 47 -7.30 -0.17 -7.17
C VAL A 47 -8.51 0.45 -7.88
N ASP A 48 -8.76 1.73 -7.64
CA ASP A 48 -9.90 2.39 -8.25
C ASP A 48 -9.60 2.82 -9.69
N ASP A 49 -10.60 3.41 -10.35
CA ASP A 49 -10.46 3.80 -11.76
C ASP A 49 -9.50 4.97 -11.97
N SER A 50 -9.12 5.65 -10.90
CA SER A 50 -8.10 6.70 -10.94
C SER A 50 -6.69 6.16 -10.69
N GLY A 51 -6.56 4.88 -10.43
CA GLY A 51 -5.27 4.26 -10.13
C GLY A 51 -4.82 4.42 -8.69
N GLN A 52 -5.71 4.84 -7.81
CA GLN A 52 -5.39 4.92 -6.38
C GLN A 52 -5.60 3.57 -5.72
N LEU A 53 -4.68 3.23 -4.81
CA LEU A 53 -4.76 1.97 -4.08
C LEU A 53 -5.55 2.18 -2.79
N GLY A 54 -6.66 1.47 -2.66
CA GLY A 54 -7.39 1.43 -1.39
C GLY A 54 -6.69 0.46 -0.46
N VAL A 55 -6.17 0.97 0.65
CA VAL A 55 -5.35 0.20 1.58
C VAL A 55 -5.99 0.16 2.96
N ALA A 56 -6.06 -1.04 3.53
CA ALA A 56 -6.39 -1.23 4.94
C ALA A 56 -5.08 -1.29 5.70
N TRP A 57 -4.78 -0.24 6.44
CA TRP A 57 -3.53 -0.13 7.19
C TRP A 57 -3.61 -0.94 8.49
N ASP A 58 -2.47 -1.47 8.91
CA ASP A 58 -2.42 -2.32 10.11
C ASP A 58 -2.73 -1.54 11.39
N ASN A 59 -2.67 -0.20 11.34
CA ASN A 59 -3.06 0.65 12.46
C ASN A 59 -4.57 0.88 12.56
N GLY A 60 -5.36 0.21 11.70
CA GLY A 60 -6.82 0.33 11.69
C GLY A 60 -7.37 1.42 10.80
N ARG A 61 -6.52 2.17 10.14
CA ARG A 61 -6.94 3.24 9.24
C ARG A 61 -7.17 2.73 7.83
N SER A 62 -8.04 3.41 7.10
CA SER A 62 -8.27 3.18 5.68
C SER A 62 -7.93 4.47 4.96
N LEU A 63 -6.88 4.44 4.15
CA LEU A 63 -6.43 5.62 3.42
C LEU A 63 -5.82 5.17 2.11
N SER A 64 -6.18 5.86 1.03
CA SER A 64 -5.68 5.51 -0.30
C SER A 64 -4.26 6.00 -0.51
N LEU A 65 -3.50 5.21 -1.28
CA LEU A 65 -2.20 5.62 -1.78
C LEU A 65 -2.33 6.11 -3.22
N ILE A 66 -1.64 7.19 -3.52
CA ILE A 66 -1.62 7.79 -4.86
C ILE A 66 -0.26 7.55 -5.47
N PRO A 67 -0.13 6.60 -6.41
CA PRO A 67 1.15 6.36 -7.07
C PRO A 67 1.68 7.64 -7.71
N GLY A 68 2.96 7.93 -7.48
CA GLY A 68 3.59 9.14 -7.96
C GLY A 68 3.57 10.31 -6.98
N GLU A 69 2.64 10.32 -6.03
CA GLU A 69 2.58 11.34 -4.98
C GLU A 69 3.04 10.78 -3.64
N ASP A 70 2.57 9.59 -3.31
CA ASP A 70 2.95 8.93 -2.07
C ASP A 70 4.08 7.94 -2.35
N SER A 71 5.02 7.84 -1.44
CA SER A 71 6.13 6.90 -1.54
C SER A 71 5.83 5.66 -0.72
N PHE A 72 5.79 4.53 -1.38
CA PHE A 72 5.51 3.24 -0.75
C PHE A 72 6.17 2.13 -1.56
N HIS A 73 6.24 0.95 -0.98
CA HIS A 73 6.75 -0.22 -1.70
C HIS A 73 5.99 -1.46 -1.28
N LYS A 74 5.98 -2.46 -2.17
CA LYS A 74 5.51 -3.79 -1.80
C LYS A 74 6.48 -4.36 -0.79
N LEU A 75 5.98 -5.09 0.18
CA LEU A 75 6.85 -5.76 1.12
C LEU A 75 7.81 -6.70 0.37
N THR A 76 9.07 -6.62 0.73
CA THR A 76 10.07 -7.56 0.24
C THR A 76 9.80 -8.94 0.84
N GLN A 77 10.39 -9.95 0.23
CA GLN A 77 10.25 -11.32 0.74
C GLN A 77 10.76 -11.43 2.18
N GLN A 78 11.84 -10.72 2.50
CA GLN A 78 12.38 -10.67 3.87
C GLN A 78 11.39 -10.04 4.84
N GLU A 79 10.74 -8.95 4.43
CA GLU A 79 9.74 -8.29 5.27
C GLU A 79 8.54 -9.19 5.51
N ILE A 80 8.10 -9.92 4.50
CA ILE A 80 7.00 -10.88 4.63
C ILE A 80 7.38 -11.99 5.61
N ILE A 81 8.60 -12.51 5.49
CA ILE A 81 9.09 -13.53 6.40
C ILE A 81 9.13 -13.02 7.84
N GLN A 82 9.58 -11.78 8.04
CA GLN A 82 9.58 -11.15 9.36
C GLN A 82 8.17 -11.06 9.94
N GLU A 83 7.19 -10.68 9.12
CA GLU A 83 5.79 -10.65 9.58
C GLU A 83 5.32 -12.01 10.08
N GLN A 84 5.62 -13.05 9.33
CA GLN A 84 5.22 -14.41 9.67
C GLN A 84 5.87 -14.87 10.96
N ARG A 85 7.15 -14.52 11.17
CA ARG A 85 7.86 -14.84 12.41
C ARG A 85 7.26 -14.13 13.61
N MET A 86 6.93 -12.86 13.46
CA MET A 86 6.31 -12.07 14.53
C MET A 86 4.96 -12.67 14.92
N LYS A 87 4.15 -13.06 13.95
CA LYS A 87 2.86 -13.72 14.22
C LYS A 87 3.05 -15.05 14.93
N THR A 88 4.07 -15.82 14.53
CA THR A 88 4.36 -17.11 15.16
C THR A 88 4.78 -16.92 16.61
N GLU A 89 5.59 -15.91 16.90
CA GLU A 89 6.00 -15.60 18.25
C GLU A 89 4.84 -15.17 19.13
N GLU A 90 3.92 -14.38 18.61
CA GLU A 90 2.71 -13.96 19.32
C GLU A 90 1.82 -15.16 19.65
N MET A 91 1.82 -16.18 18.82
CA MET A 91 1.02 -17.38 19.00
C MET A 91 1.62 -18.37 19.99
N ARG A 92 2.82 -18.12 20.47
CA ARG A 92 3.55 -19.02 21.36
C ARG A 92 3.27 -18.82 22.85
N LEU A 93 2.26 -18.15 23.18
CA LEU A 93 1.93 -17.93 24.59
C LEU A 93 1.45 -19.23 25.29
#